data_9f72ad7f51acae30eee06c2b2a33446c
#
_entry.id   9f72ad7f51acae30eee06c2b2a33446c
#
_cell.length_a   1.000
_cell.length_b   1.000
_cell.length_c   1.000
_cell.angle_alpha   90.00
_cell.angle_beta   90.00
_cell.angle_gamma   90.00
#
_symmetry.space_group_name_H-M   'P 1'
#
loop_
_entity.id
_entity.type
_entity.pdbx_description
1 polymer ?
#
loop_
_entity_poly.entity_id
_entity_poly.type
_entity_poly.pdbx_seq_one_letter_code
_entity_poly.pdbx_strand_id
1 'polypeptide(L)'
;ILRYGIPDFKLEKWVVERRISLMREEGVQFETGVMVGEDLSYRFLKQRFDVLCMACGAGEPRDLNIPGRNLTGIHFAMDYLCQQNRKISGEAVPSSEVIHAGGKNVLVIGGGDTGSDCVGTALRQGANKVLQFEIMPEPPIRRSASNPWPLWPQILRSTHAHEEGGERRWAVMTRGFVGEQGKVIGVKCVEVDWPASEDGRLTGPVEKPGTAFEQAVDLIILAMGFTAPTRNKIVDDLGIQLDDRGNIKADRNGMTSADGIFVAGDMALGQSLVVKAIADGRKTAYGIMDFLGEKRPI
;
A
#
# COMPACT_ATOMS: atom_id res chain seq x y z
N ILE A 1 1.37 -8.96 -0.23
CA ILE A 1 0.08 -8.24 -0.40
C ILE A 1 -1.06 -9.22 -0.63
N LEU A 2 -1.02 -10.09 -1.65
CA LEU A 2 -2.15 -10.95 -2.03
C LEU A 2 -2.58 -11.91 -0.92
N ARG A 3 -1.62 -12.50 -0.20
CA ARG A 3 -1.89 -13.49 0.86
C ARG A 3 -2.38 -12.86 2.15
N TYR A 4 -1.72 -11.79 2.62
CA TYR A 4 -1.98 -11.22 3.93
C TYR A 4 -2.48 -9.77 3.90
N GLY A 5 -2.23 -9.00 2.83
CA GLY A 5 -2.62 -7.59 2.76
C GLY A 5 -4.08 -7.40 2.36
N ILE A 6 -4.49 -7.99 1.25
CA ILE A 6 -5.87 -7.88 0.75
C ILE A 6 -6.78 -8.75 1.63
N PRO A 7 -7.89 -8.22 2.16
CA PRO A 7 -8.84 -9.00 2.95
C PRO A 7 -9.43 -10.18 2.18
N ASP A 8 -9.75 -11.26 2.90
CA ASP A 8 -10.33 -12.47 2.33
C ASP A 8 -11.67 -12.19 1.62
N PHE A 9 -12.47 -11.29 2.14
CA PHE A 9 -13.75 -10.88 1.53
C PHE A 9 -13.60 -10.14 0.18
N LYS A 10 -12.38 -9.70 -0.17
CA LYS A 10 -12.04 -9.12 -1.49
C LYS A 10 -11.31 -10.10 -2.40
N LEU A 11 -10.45 -10.92 -1.82
CA LEU A 11 -9.67 -11.92 -2.53
C LEU A 11 -9.53 -13.18 -1.67
N GLU A 12 -10.36 -14.17 -1.96
CA GLU A 12 -10.31 -15.46 -1.31
C GLU A 12 -8.96 -16.14 -1.51
N LYS A 13 -8.37 -16.67 -0.44
CA LYS A 13 -6.97 -17.16 -0.46
C LYS A 13 -6.76 -18.39 -1.32
N TRP A 14 -7.81 -19.20 -1.56
CA TRP A 14 -7.72 -20.32 -2.48
C TRP A 14 -7.32 -19.91 -3.91
N VAL A 15 -7.71 -18.70 -4.36
CA VAL A 15 -7.31 -18.16 -5.67
C VAL A 15 -5.80 -17.97 -5.76
N VAL A 16 -5.20 -17.45 -4.68
CA VAL A 16 -3.75 -17.25 -4.56
C VAL A 16 -3.05 -18.61 -4.50
N GLU A 17 -3.54 -19.53 -3.66
CA GLU A 17 -2.96 -20.87 -3.50
C GLU A 17 -3.00 -21.67 -4.81
N ARG A 18 -4.12 -21.62 -5.53
CA ARG A 18 -4.21 -22.24 -6.86
C ARG A 18 -3.12 -21.72 -7.81
N ARG A 19 -2.89 -20.40 -7.81
CA ARG A 19 -1.87 -19.81 -8.69
C ARG A 19 -0.46 -20.24 -8.30
N ILE A 20 -0.17 -20.28 -6.99
CA ILE A 20 1.11 -20.76 -6.47
C ILE A 20 1.33 -22.24 -6.84
N SER A 21 0.30 -23.09 -6.73
CA SER A 21 0.38 -24.49 -7.10
C SER A 21 0.71 -24.68 -8.58
N LEU A 22 0.05 -23.94 -9.47
CA LEU A 22 0.36 -23.95 -10.90
C LEU A 22 1.81 -23.54 -11.18
N MET A 23 2.31 -22.50 -10.52
CA MET A 23 3.71 -22.05 -10.67
C MET A 23 4.69 -23.15 -10.21
N ARG A 24 4.38 -23.88 -9.14
CA ARG A 24 5.19 -25.01 -8.68
C ARG A 24 5.19 -26.17 -9.70
N GLU A 25 4.04 -26.47 -10.28
CA GLU A 25 3.92 -27.48 -11.35
C GLU A 25 4.70 -27.07 -12.61
N GLU A 26 4.79 -25.77 -12.90
CA GLU A 26 5.62 -25.19 -13.96
C GLU A 26 7.12 -25.16 -13.60
N GLY A 27 7.54 -25.62 -12.42
CA GLY A 27 8.94 -25.72 -11.99
C GLY A 27 9.46 -24.54 -11.17
N VAL A 28 8.62 -23.57 -10.82
CA VAL A 28 9.03 -22.46 -9.96
C VAL A 28 9.28 -22.95 -8.54
N GLN A 29 10.47 -22.70 -8.02
CA GLN A 29 10.84 -23.00 -6.63
C GLN A 29 10.59 -21.78 -5.75
N PHE A 30 9.99 -22.01 -4.59
CA PHE A 30 9.70 -20.98 -3.60
C PHE A 30 10.50 -21.26 -2.33
N GLU A 31 11.42 -20.34 -2.02
CA GLU A 31 12.17 -20.33 -0.76
C GLU A 31 11.59 -19.20 0.12
N THR A 32 10.98 -19.58 1.23
CA THR A 32 10.34 -18.65 2.17
C THR A 32 11.14 -18.54 3.47
N GLY A 33 10.94 -17.44 4.20
CA GLY A 33 11.67 -17.20 5.45
C GLY A 33 13.13 -16.81 5.22
N VAL A 34 13.50 -16.34 4.03
CA VAL A 34 14.85 -15.92 3.66
C VAL A 34 14.83 -14.44 3.25
N MET A 35 15.58 -13.62 3.97
CA MET A 35 15.80 -12.21 3.66
C MET A 35 17.06 -12.05 2.83
N VAL A 36 16.89 -11.74 1.54
CA VAL A 36 18.04 -11.44 0.67
C VAL A 36 18.67 -10.12 1.10
N GLY A 37 20.00 -10.14 1.28
CA GLY A 37 20.77 -9.04 1.85
C GLY A 37 21.15 -9.23 3.31
N GLU A 38 20.41 -10.08 4.05
CA GLU A 38 20.70 -10.46 5.44
C GLU A 38 21.09 -11.94 5.54
N ASP A 39 20.14 -12.85 5.22
CA ASP A 39 20.37 -14.30 5.28
C ASP A 39 21.14 -14.81 4.06
N LEU A 40 20.91 -14.20 2.90
CA LEU A 40 21.55 -14.53 1.63
C LEU A 40 22.18 -13.29 0.99
N SER A 41 23.49 -13.34 0.76
CA SER A 41 24.18 -12.25 0.05
C SER A 41 23.82 -12.26 -1.44
N TYR A 42 23.76 -11.07 -2.06
CA TYR A 42 23.57 -10.98 -3.51
C TYR A 42 24.71 -11.64 -4.29
N ARG A 43 25.96 -11.64 -3.75
CA ARG A 43 27.13 -12.28 -4.37
C ARG A 43 26.92 -13.78 -4.53
N PHE A 44 26.35 -14.43 -3.53
CA PHE A 44 25.97 -15.84 -3.60
C PHE A 44 24.92 -16.06 -4.70
N LEU A 45 23.88 -15.23 -4.76
CA LEU A 45 22.85 -15.34 -5.79
C LEU A 45 23.41 -15.13 -7.20
N LYS A 46 24.28 -14.12 -7.39
CA LYS A 46 24.92 -13.84 -8.69
C LYS A 46 25.84 -14.99 -9.18
N GLN A 47 26.37 -15.80 -8.27
CA GLN A 47 27.16 -16.99 -8.64
C GLN A 47 26.32 -18.20 -9.05
N ARG A 48 25.03 -18.19 -8.70
CA ARG A 48 24.10 -19.32 -8.85
C ARG A 48 23.08 -19.09 -9.96
N PHE A 49 22.82 -17.85 -10.30
CA PHE A 49 21.79 -17.46 -11.26
C PHE A 49 22.37 -16.50 -12.30
N ASP A 50 21.94 -16.64 -13.53
CA ASP A 50 22.37 -15.81 -14.66
C ASP A 50 21.84 -14.37 -14.55
N VAL A 51 20.65 -14.20 -13.97
CA VAL A 51 20.02 -12.90 -13.69
C VAL A 51 19.33 -12.90 -12.33
N LEU A 52 19.17 -11.71 -11.76
CA LEU A 52 18.35 -11.48 -10.57
C LEU A 52 17.24 -10.48 -10.91
N CYS A 53 16.02 -10.77 -10.53
CA CYS A 53 14.88 -9.85 -10.67
C CYS A 53 14.32 -9.48 -9.30
N MET A 54 14.40 -8.20 -8.95
CA MET A 54 13.85 -7.67 -7.70
C MET A 54 12.39 -7.26 -7.90
N ALA A 55 11.48 -7.83 -7.10
CA ALA A 55 10.05 -7.56 -7.18
C ALA A 55 9.43 -7.45 -5.77
N CYS A 56 10.12 -6.80 -4.83
CA CYS A 56 9.75 -6.72 -3.42
C CYS A 56 8.62 -5.71 -3.13
N GLY A 57 8.21 -4.92 -4.15
CA GLY A 57 7.17 -3.92 -4.00
C GLY A 57 7.61 -2.65 -3.28
N ALA A 58 6.64 -1.80 -2.90
CA ALA A 58 6.84 -0.61 -2.07
C ALA A 58 6.37 -0.95 -0.64
N GLY A 59 7.30 -0.95 0.31
CA GLY A 59 7.04 -1.41 1.68
C GLY A 59 7.05 -0.32 2.75
N GLU A 60 7.63 0.87 2.45
CA GLU A 60 7.71 1.97 3.41
C GLU A 60 6.38 2.71 3.51
N PRO A 61 5.62 2.58 4.62
CA PRO A 61 4.34 3.25 4.75
C PRO A 61 4.53 4.76 4.92
N ARG A 62 3.61 5.53 4.33
CA ARG A 62 3.54 6.96 4.63
C ARG A 62 3.06 7.16 6.05
N ASP A 63 3.78 7.96 6.82
CA ASP A 63 3.43 8.29 8.21
C ASP A 63 3.06 9.77 8.37
N LEU A 64 2.47 10.11 9.51
CA LEU A 64 2.14 11.46 9.94
C LEU A 64 3.06 11.88 11.08
N ASN A 65 4.00 12.76 10.80
CA ASN A 65 4.85 13.34 11.84
C ASN A 65 4.14 14.54 12.50
N ILE A 66 3.13 14.24 13.33
CA ILE A 66 2.26 15.20 14.00
C ILE A 66 2.18 14.90 15.50
N PRO A 67 1.78 15.87 16.34
CA PRO A 67 1.63 15.66 17.78
C PRO A 67 0.74 14.45 18.11
N GLY A 68 1.16 13.65 19.07
CA GLY A 68 0.43 12.46 19.54
C GLY A 68 0.61 11.20 18.71
N ARG A 69 1.48 11.18 17.66
CA ARG A 69 1.71 10.01 16.81
C ARG A 69 2.14 8.75 17.59
N ASN A 70 2.81 8.91 18.71
CA ASN A 70 3.32 7.83 19.56
C ASN A 70 2.30 7.25 20.54
N LEU A 71 1.06 7.73 20.52
CA LEU A 71 -0.01 7.16 21.35
C LEU A 71 -0.36 5.74 20.91
N THR A 72 -0.69 4.88 21.86
CA THR A 72 -1.21 3.54 21.56
C THR A 72 -2.60 3.62 20.94
N GLY A 73 -2.91 2.68 20.03
CA GLY A 73 -4.17 2.69 19.27
C GLY A 73 -4.06 3.38 17.92
N ILE A 74 -2.84 3.73 17.47
CA ILE A 74 -2.57 4.28 16.13
C ILE A 74 -1.67 3.29 15.38
N HIS A 75 -2.19 2.65 14.34
CA HIS A 75 -1.55 1.55 13.63
C HIS A 75 -1.51 1.81 12.12
N PHE A 76 -0.52 1.24 11.45
CA PHE A 76 -0.54 1.20 9.99
C PHE A 76 -1.57 0.18 9.47
N ALA A 77 -2.14 0.48 8.33
CA ALA A 77 -3.15 -0.36 7.69
C ALA A 77 -2.66 -1.80 7.46
N MET A 78 -1.39 -1.97 7.06
CA MET A 78 -0.85 -3.30 6.80
C MET A 78 -0.72 -4.15 8.07
N ASP A 79 -0.36 -3.56 9.21
CA ASP A 79 -0.31 -4.28 10.49
C ASP A 79 -1.70 -4.81 10.84
N TYR A 80 -2.71 -3.97 10.69
CA TYR A 80 -4.11 -4.31 10.96
C TYR A 80 -4.65 -5.39 10.01
N LEU A 81 -4.47 -5.21 8.70
CA LEU A 81 -4.98 -6.13 7.68
C LEU A 81 -4.23 -7.47 7.69
N CYS A 82 -2.90 -7.46 7.79
CA CYS A 82 -2.10 -8.68 7.84
C CYS A 82 -2.45 -9.53 9.08
N GLN A 83 -2.62 -8.88 10.22
CA GLN A 83 -3.01 -9.57 11.44
C GLN A 83 -4.40 -10.23 11.30
N GLN A 84 -5.37 -9.52 10.74
CA GLN A 84 -6.71 -10.05 10.51
C GLN A 84 -6.69 -11.25 9.56
N ASN A 85 -5.94 -11.16 8.45
CA ASN A 85 -5.82 -12.27 7.50
C ASN A 85 -5.11 -13.48 8.11
N ARG A 86 -4.11 -13.30 8.96
CA ARG A 86 -3.49 -14.39 9.74
C ARG A 86 -4.50 -15.10 10.64
N LYS A 87 -5.31 -14.32 11.38
CA LYS A 87 -6.38 -14.88 12.22
C LYS A 87 -7.40 -15.68 11.41
N ILE A 88 -7.84 -15.19 10.26
CA ILE A 88 -8.76 -15.91 9.38
C ILE A 88 -8.12 -17.19 8.84
N SER A 89 -6.82 -17.19 8.59
CA SER A 89 -6.06 -18.37 8.16
C SER A 89 -5.78 -19.38 9.29
N GLY A 90 -6.23 -19.12 10.52
CA GLY A 90 -6.01 -19.99 11.67
C GLY A 90 -4.63 -19.85 12.33
N GLU A 91 -3.85 -18.83 11.95
CA GLU A 91 -2.56 -18.55 12.57
C GLU A 91 -2.75 -17.89 13.95
N ALA A 92 -1.93 -18.27 14.91
CA ALA A 92 -1.94 -17.66 16.23
C ALA A 92 -1.37 -16.24 16.17
N VAL A 93 -2.13 -15.28 16.74
CA VAL A 93 -1.65 -13.92 16.97
C VAL A 93 -1.60 -13.69 18.47
N PRO A 94 -0.46 -13.26 19.04
CA PRO A 94 -0.35 -12.99 20.47
C PRO A 94 -1.42 -11.99 20.93
N SER A 95 -2.10 -12.28 22.02
CA SER A 95 -3.22 -11.44 22.51
C SER A 95 -2.79 -10.01 22.85
N SER A 96 -1.54 -9.80 23.23
CA SER A 96 -0.94 -8.49 23.52
C SER A 96 -0.77 -7.60 22.28
N GLU A 97 -0.73 -8.20 21.08
CA GLU A 97 -0.51 -7.51 19.81
C GLU A 97 -1.79 -7.31 19.01
N VAL A 98 -2.92 -7.85 19.50
CA VAL A 98 -4.16 -7.84 18.73
C VAL A 98 -4.72 -6.42 18.55
N ILE A 99 -4.73 -5.98 17.28
CA ILE A 99 -5.44 -4.79 16.84
C ILE A 99 -6.88 -5.21 16.52
N HIS A 100 -7.84 -4.71 17.27
CA HIS A 100 -9.25 -5.10 17.11
C HIS A 100 -10.17 -3.90 17.16
N ALA A 101 -11.11 -3.81 16.22
CA ALA A 101 -12.04 -2.70 16.07
C ALA A 101 -13.37 -2.90 16.82
N GLY A 102 -13.68 -4.11 17.27
CA GLY A 102 -14.95 -4.43 17.94
C GLY A 102 -15.24 -3.54 19.14
N GLY A 103 -16.44 -2.94 19.16
CA GLY A 103 -16.89 -2.02 20.20
C GLY A 103 -16.22 -0.64 20.20
N LYS A 104 -15.41 -0.30 19.20
CA LYS A 104 -14.65 0.96 19.14
C LYS A 104 -15.18 1.91 18.08
N ASN A 105 -14.93 3.21 18.29
CA ASN A 105 -15.02 4.23 17.26
C ASN A 105 -13.69 4.26 16.50
N VAL A 106 -13.74 3.92 15.22
CA VAL A 106 -12.55 3.73 14.38
C VAL A 106 -12.44 4.88 13.38
N LEU A 107 -11.23 5.44 13.23
CA LEU A 107 -10.91 6.36 12.16
C LEU A 107 -9.88 5.70 11.22
N VAL A 108 -10.21 5.65 9.94
CA VAL A 108 -9.29 5.30 8.86
C VAL A 108 -8.85 6.59 8.16
N ILE A 109 -7.55 6.84 8.12
CA ILE A 109 -6.97 8.01 7.43
C ILE A 109 -6.42 7.55 6.08
N GLY A 110 -7.06 8.01 5.00
CA GLY A 110 -6.77 7.67 3.60
C GLY A 110 -7.95 7.06 2.88
N GLY A 111 -8.23 7.56 1.67
CA GLY A 111 -9.42 7.23 0.86
C GLY A 111 -9.18 6.18 -0.23
N GLY A 112 -7.99 5.57 -0.30
CA GLY A 112 -7.65 4.57 -1.31
C GLY A 112 -8.21 3.17 -1.02
N ASP A 113 -7.85 2.19 -1.87
CA ASP A 113 -8.29 0.79 -1.73
C ASP A 113 -7.92 0.17 -0.39
N THR A 114 -6.71 0.46 0.11
CA THR A 114 -6.27 -0.01 1.45
C THR A 114 -7.13 0.58 2.57
N GLY A 115 -7.53 1.85 2.45
CA GLY A 115 -8.46 2.49 3.39
C GLY A 115 -9.83 1.81 3.39
N SER A 116 -10.37 1.54 2.20
CA SER A 116 -11.61 0.78 2.03
C SER A 116 -11.53 -0.61 2.66
N ASP A 117 -10.40 -1.30 2.52
CA ASP A 117 -10.18 -2.62 3.13
C ASP A 117 -10.19 -2.55 4.66
N CYS A 118 -9.61 -1.48 5.22
CA CYS A 118 -9.65 -1.23 6.67
C CYS A 118 -11.06 -0.91 7.15
N VAL A 119 -11.85 -0.14 6.40
CA VAL A 119 -13.26 0.15 6.71
C VAL A 119 -14.07 -1.14 6.79
N GLY A 120 -14.03 -1.97 5.74
CA GLY A 120 -14.76 -3.25 5.72
C GLY A 120 -14.31 -4.21 6.81
N THR A 121 -13.00 -4.25 7.09
CA THR A 121 -12.46 -5.08 8.18
C THR A 121 -12.98 -4.60 9.54
N ALA A 122 -12.99 -3.29 9.80
CA ALA A 122 -13.48 -2.72 11.06
C ALA A 122 -14.97 -2.96 11.27
N LEU A 123 -15.79 -2.79 10.23
CA LEU A 123 -17.22 -3.07 10.27
C LEU A 123 -17.48 -4.55 10.62
N ARG A 124 -16.80 -5.46 9.96
CA ARG A 124 -16.92 -6.92 10.19
C ARG A 124 -16.39 -7.37 11.55
N GLN A 125 -15.48 -6.61 12.15
CA GLN A 125 -15.06 -6.83 13.53
C GLN A 125 -16.05 -6.28 14.57
N GLY A 126 -17.13 -5.60 14.16
CA GLY A 126 -18.16 -5.04 15.04
C GLY A 126 -17.76 -3.70 15.65
N ALA A 127 -17.10 -2.83 14.89
CA ALA A 127 -16.87 -1.45 15.33
C ALA A 127 -18.19 -0.71 15.60
N ASN A 128 -18.23 0.14 16.63
CA ASN A 128 -19.41 0.96 16.92
C ASN A 128 -19.65 2.03 15.84
N LYS A 129 -18.56 2.65 15.41
CA LYS A 129 -18.57 3.66 14.34
C LYS A 129 -17.28 3.54 13.53
N VAL A 130 -17.39 3.68 12.21
CA VAL A 130 -16.24 3.75 11.33
C VAL A 130 -16.31 5.04 10.53
N LEU A 131 -15.24 5.84 10.64
CA LEU A 131 -15.02 7.07 9.89
C LEU A 131 -13.84 6.85 8.94
N GLN A 132 -13.93 7.41 7.73
CA GLN A 132 -12.81 7.45 6.80
C GLN A 132 -12.58 8.90 6.37
N PHE A 133 -11.38 9.43 6.64
CA PHE A 133 -11.00 10.78 6.27
C PHE A 133 -9.98 10.75 5.12
N GLU A 134 -10.24 11.54 4.10
CA GLU A 134 -9.36 11.73 2.97
C GLU A 134 -8.97 13.21 2.88
N ILE A 135 -7.67 13.47 2.69
CA ILE A 135 -7.15 14.83 2.54
C ILE A 135 -7.49 15.43 1.18
N MET A 136 -7.61 14.58 0.16
CA MET A 136 -7.97 15.01 -1.19
C MET A 136 -9.43 15.47 -1.27
N PRO A 137 -9.79 16.33 -2.24
CA PRO A 137 -11.17 16.67 -2.51
C PRO A 137 -12.01 15.45 -2.87
N GLU A 138 -13.31 15.54 -2.66
CA GLU A 138 -14.23 14.51 -3.11
C GLU A 138 -14.13 14.32 -4.63
N PRO A 139 -13.90 13.10 -5.11
CA PRO A 139 -13.84 12.85 -6.54
C PRO A 139 -15.20 13.10 -7.21
N PRO A 140 -15.22 13.57 -8.47
CA PRO A 140 -16.47 13.77 -9.20
C PRO A 140 -17.21 12.45 -9.44
N ILE A 141 -18.53 12.50 -9.51
CA ILE A 141 -19.37 11.31 -9.81
C ILE A 141 -19.11 10.80 -11.22
N ARG A 142 -18.77 11.70 -12.16
CA ARG A 142 -18.52 11.37 -13.58
C ARG A 142 -17.14 11.84 -14.01
N ARG A 143 -16.61 11.26 -15.09
CA ARG A 143 -15.33 11.69 -15.67
C ARG A 143 -15.36 13.17 -16.01
N SER A 144 -14.29 13.87 -15.65
CA SER A 144 -14.02 15.22 -16.11
C SER A 144 -13.45 15.23 -17.52
N ALA A 145 -13.50 16.38 -18.19
CA ALA A 145 -12.86 16.57 -19.50
C ALA A 145 -11.33 16.34 -19.45
N SER A 146 -10.70 16.59 -18.31
CA SER A 146 -9.26 16.34 -18.09
C SER A 146 -8.91 14.87 -17.85
N ASN A 147 -9.91 13.99 -17.67
CA ASN A 147 -9.73 12.55 -17.47
C ASN A 147 -10.57 11.70 -18.45
N PRO A 148 -10.35 11.85 -19.81
CA PRO A 148 -11.12 11.12 -20.81
C PRO A 148 -10.75 9.63 -20.84
N TRP A 149 -11.62 8.82 -21.44
CA TRP A 149 -11.27 7.45 -21.80
C TRP A 149 -10.09 7.46 -22.82
N PRO A 150 -9.11 6.56 -22.77
CA PRO A 150 -9.03 5.33 -21.96
C PRO A 150 -8.30 5.49 -20.61
N LEU A 151 -8.07 6.69 -20.14
CA LEU A 151 -7.38 6.91 -18.86
C LEU A 151 -8.15 6.25 -17.70
N TRP A 152 -7.44 5.86 -16.67
CA TRP A 152 -8.07 5.34 -15.45
C TRP A 152 -9.04 6.36 -14.87
N PRO A 153 -10.31 6.00 -14.58
CA PRO A 153 -11.33 6.96 -14.18
C PRO A 153 -11.04 7.52 -12.78
N GLN A 154 -10.87 8.84 -12.70
CA GLN A 154 -10.78 9.59 -11.46
C GLN A 154 -12.18 10.03 -11.04
N ILE A 155 -12.96 9.11 -10.51
CA ILE A 155 -14.36 9.31 -10.09
C ILE A 155 -14.57 8.79 -8.68
N LEU A 156 -15.63 9.27 -8.03
CA LEU A 156 -16.07 8.72 -6.75
C LEU A 156 -16.44 7.25 -6.92
N ARG A 157 -15.81 6.41 -6.11
CA ARG A 157 -16.07 4.97 -6.09
C ARG A 157 -16.60 4.56 -4.72
N SER A 158 -17.61 3.73 -4.75
CA SER A 158 -18.00 2.94 -3.61
C SER A 158 -17.55 1.49 -3.83
N THR A 159 -16.98 0.89 -2.82
CA THR A 159 -16.62 -0.53 -2.80
C THR A 159 -17.63 -1.27 -1.95
N HIS A 160 -17.66 -2.59 -2.02
CA HIS A 160 -18.51 -3.40 -1.15
C HIS A 160 -18.34 -3.05 0.34
N ALA A 161 -17.11 -2.74 0.76
CA ALA A 161 -16.84 -2.31 2.14
C ALA A 161 -17.58 -1.02 2.52
N HIS A 162 -17.69 -0.06 1.59
CA HIS A 162 -18.44 1.18 1.81
C HIS A 162 -19.96 0.98 1.77
N GLU A 163 -20.44 -0.04 1.05
CA GLU A 163 -21.85 -0.41 1.00
C GLU A 163 -22.29 -1.07 2.33
N GLU A 164 -21.37 -1.70 3.05
CA GLU A 164 -21.61 -2.25 4.40
C GLU A 164 -21.77 -1.18 5.47
N GLY A 165 -21.27 0.06 5.24
CA GLY A 165 -21.39 1.18 6.15
C GLY A 165 -20.14 2.06 6.22
N GLY A 166 -20.12 2.88 7.29
CA GLY A 166 -19.06 3.87 7.53
C GLY A 166 -19.35 5.24 6.90
N GLU A 167 -18.83 6.27 7.52
CA GLU A 167 -18.94 7.66 7.04
C GLU A 167 -17.64 8.08 6.38
N ARG A 168 -17.70 8.63 5.16
CA ARG A 168 -16.54 9.19 4.45
C ARG A 168 -16.60 10.71 4.49
N ARG A 169 -15.43 11.33 4.74
CA ARG A 169 -15.25 12.78 4.63
C ARG A 169 -13.99 13.08 3.82
N TRP A 170 -14.10 14.01 2.90
CA TRP A 170 -13.02 14.47 2.03
C TRP A 170 -12.56 15.86 2.41
N ALA A 171 -11.40 16.25 1.91
CA ALA A 171 -10.76 17.53 2.18
C ALA A 171 -10.58 17.78 3.69
N VAL A 172 -10.21 16.74 4.44
CA VAL A 172 -9.95 16.78 5.88
C VAL A 172 -8.48 16.48 6.16
N MET A 173 -7.79 17.43 6.75
CA MET A 173 -6.40 17.27 7.19
C MET A 173 -6.32 16.99 8.69
N THR A 174 -5.54 15.99 9.06
CA THR A 174 -5.24 15.65 10.45
C THR A 174 -4.10 16.51 10.98
N ARG A 175 -4.31 17.18 12.10
CA ARG A 175 -3.36 18.10 12.74
C ARG A 175 -2.64 17.54 13.96
N GLY A 176 -3.27 16.55 14.61
CA GLY A 176 -2.72 15.91 15.79
C GLY A 176 -3.65 14.87 16.37
N PHE A 177 -3.11 14.01 17.18
CA PHE A 177 -3.86 13.00 17.92
C PHE A 177 -4.01 13.42 19.37
N VAL A 178 -5.18 13.19 19.94
CA VAL A 178 -5.50 13.50 21.33
C VAL A 178 -5.41 12.22 22.13
N GLY A 179 -4.72 12.26 23.26
CA GLY A 179 -4.50 11.08 24.08
C GLY A 179 -4.78 11.31 25.56
N GLU A 180 -5.14 10.25 26.23
CA GLU A 180 -5.25 10.17 27.69
C GLU A 180 -4.57 8.89 28.16
N GLN A 181 -3.76 8.98 29.20
CA GLN A 181 -3.00 7.85 29.77
C GLN A 181 -2.21 7.05 28.71
N GLY A 182 -1.65 7.74 27.69
CA GLY A 182 -0.86 7.13 26.63
C GLY A 182 -1.67 6.42 25.53
N LYS A 183 -3.00 6.50 25.56
CA LYS A 183 -3.91 5.92 24.54
C LYS A 183 -4.58 7.02 23.75
N VAL A 184 -4.83 6.77 22.47
CA VAL A 184 -5.61 7.68 21.62
C VAL A 184 -7.08 7.69 22.07
N ILE A 185 -7.65 8.89 22.18
CA ILE A 185 -9.07 9.13 22.49
C ILE A 185 -9.73 10.05 21.46
N GLY A 186 -8.95 10.63 20.55
CA GLY A 186 -9.47 11.53 19.55
C GLY A 186 -8.44 12.04 18.57
N VAL A 187 -8.90 12.83 17.62
CA VAL A 187 -8.08 13.44 16.56
C VAL A 187 -8.49 14.89 16.35
N LYS A 188 -7.51 15.77 16.16
CA LYS A 188 -7.70 17.19 15.76
C LYS A 188 -7.58 17.28 14.26
N CYS A 189 -8.60 17.85 13.64
CA CYS A 189 -8.71 17.98 12.19
C CYS A 189 -9.07 19.41 11.79
N VAL A 190 -8.85 19.71 10.50
CA VAL A 190 -9.28 20.95 9.86
C VAL A 190 -9.70 20.62 8.43
N GLU A 191 -10.70 21.35 7.91
CA GLU A 191 -11.02 21.26 6.48
C GLU A 191 -9.97 22.00 5.66
N VAL A 192 -9.73 21.52 4.44
CA VAL A 192 -8.76 22.11 3.52
C VAL A 192 -9.36 22.39 2.16
N ASP A 193 -8.84 23.43 1.52
CA ASP A 193 -9.03 23.68 0.09
C ASP A 193 -7.80 23.20 -0.68
N TRP A 194 -8.01 22.85 -1.94
CA TRP A 194 -6.96 22.47 -2.88
C TRP A 194 -6.94 23.46 -4.04
N PRO A 195 -6.22 24.57 -3.94
CA PRO A 195 -6.07 25.52 -5.03
C PRO A 195 -5.45 24.84 -6.25
N ALA A 196 -5.93 25.18 -7.44
CA ALA A 196 -5.32 24.78 -8.67
C ALA A 196 -4.36 25.87 -9.16
N SER A 197 -3.20 25.47 -9.68
CA SER A 197 -2.29 26.35 -10.42
C SER A 197 -2.88 26.72 -11.79
N GLU A 198 -2.26 27.66 -12.49
CA GLU A 198 -2.72 28.12 -13.82
C GLU A 198 -2.82 26.98 -14.85
N ASP A 199 -2.00 25.95 -14.71
CA ASP A 199 -2.04 24.72 -15.53
C ASP A 199 -3.05 23.67 -15.04
N GLY A 200 -3.89 24.01 -14.04
CA GLY A 200 -4.95 23.16 -13.51
C GLY A 200 -4.49 22.04 -12.56
N ARG A 201 -3.23 22.04 -12.13
CA ARG A 201 -2.72 21.09 -11.13
C ARG A 201 -3.03 21.58 -9.72
N LEU A 202 -3.39 20.65 -8.83
CA LEU A 202 -3.57 20.94 -7.42
C LEU A 202 -2.19 21.28 -6.78
N THR A 203 -2.12 22.41 -6.07
CA THR A 203 -0.84 22.92 -5.52
C THR A 203 -0.51 22.38 -4.13
N GLY A 204 -1.50 21.96 -3.38
CA GLY A 204 -1.38 21.46 -2.02
C GLY A 204 -2.56 21.90 -1.16
N PRO A 205 -2.77 21.26 -0.01
CA PRO A 205 -3.88 21.61 0.87
C PRO A 205 -3.61 22.94 1.60
N VAL A 206 -4.62 23.80 1.62
CA VAL A 206 -4.64 25.05 2.38
C VAL A 206 -5.77 24.97 3.39
N GLU A 207 -5.45 25.22 4.66
CA GLU A 207 -6.46 25.15 5.73
C GLU A 207 -7.55 26.21 5.58
N LYS A 208 -8.79 25.79 5.81
CA LYS A 208 -9.93 26.71 5.91
C LYS A 208 -10.00 27.31 7.30
N PRO A 209 -9.87 28.63 7.46
CA PRO A 209 -9.98 29.27 8.76
C PRO A 209 -11.33 28.97 9.43
N GLY A 210 -11.31 28.69 10.73
CA GLY A 210 -12.53 28.48 11.51
C GLY A 210 -13.20 27.11 11.37
N THR A 211 -12.59 26.15 10.63
CA THR A 211 -13.16 24.81 10.42
C THR A 211 -12.47 23.73 11.25
N ALA A 212 -11.60 24.11 12.18
CA ALA A 212 -10.96 23.15 13.08
C ALA A 212 -12.00 22.45 13.97
N PHE A 213 -11.88 21.11 14.08
CA PHE A 213 -12.75 20.29 14.90
C PHE A 213 -12.00 19.14 15.55
N GLU A 214 -12.56 18.58 16.59
CA GLU A 214 -12.10 17.35 17.19
C GLU A 214 -13.11 16.23 16.96
N GLN A 215 -12.58 15.02 16.74
CA GLN A 215 -13.38 13.81 16.57
C GLN A 215 -12.93 12.77 17.61
N ALA A 216 -13.84 12.31 18.44
CA ALA A 216 -13.57 11.22 19.39
C ALA A 216 -13.42 9.89 18.65
N VAL A 217 -12.34 9.16 18.92
CA VAL A 217 -12.03 7.85 18.34
C VAL A 217 -11.17 7.04 19.30
N ASP A 218 -11.30 5.71 19.24
CA ASP A 218 -10.61 4.76 20.12
C ASP A 218 -9.51 3.98 19.38
N LEU A 219 -9.55 4.02 18.04
CA LEU A 219 -8.61 3.32 17.16
C LEU A 219 -8.40 4.12 15.87
N ILE A 220 -7.16 4.31 15.48
CA ILE A 220 -6.80 5.00 14.23
C ILE A 220 -5.97 4.06 13.35
N ILE A 221 -6.36 3.96 12.08
CA ILE A 221 -5.66 3.18 11.06
C ILE A 221 -5.14 4.13 9.98
N LEU A 222 -3.81 4.15 9.81
CA LEU A 222 -3.14 4.95 8.79
C LEU A 222 -3.06 4.19 7.47
N ALA A 223 -3.85 4.58 6.48
CA ALA A 223 -3.99 3.95 5.18
C ALA A 223 -3.62 4.91 4.02
N MET A 224 -2.54 5.68 4.20
CA MET A 224 -2.14 6.77 3.30
C MET A 224 -1.21 6.33 2.17
N GLY A 225 -1.06 5.03 1.94
CA GLY A 225 -0.20 4.45 0.93
C GLY A 225 1.26 4.34 1.37
N PHE A 226 2.13 4.05 0.39
CA PHE A 226 3.56 3.83 0.61
C PHE A 226 4.36 4.92 -0.10
N THR A 227 5.59 5.14 0.35
CA THR A 227 6.47 6.17 -0.21
C THR A 227 7.52 5.59 -1.15
N ALA A 228 8.09 4.44 -0.80
CA ALA A 228 9.20 3.82 -1.51
C ALA A 228 9.28 2.32 -1.22
N PRO A 229 10.08 1.55 -1.95
CA PRO A 229 10.54 0.23 -1.53
C PRO A 229 11.22 0.32 -0.16
N THR A 230 10.99 -0.68 0.68
CA THR A 230 11.77 -0.80 1.93
C THR A 230 13.24 -0.87 1.57
N ARG A 231 14.04 0.03 2.14
CA ARG A 231 15.50 0.02 1.92
C ARG A 231 16.06 -1.29 2.40
N ASN A 232 16.65 -1.99 1.47
CA ASN A 232 17.24 -3.30 1.68
C ASN A 232 18.72 -3.18 1.34
N LYS A 233 19.55 -3.83 2.12
CA LYS A 233 21.00 -3.86 1.99
C LYS A 233 21.47 -4.23 0.57
N ILE A 234 20.69 -5.00 -0.17
CA ILE A 234 21.02 -5.37 -1.56
C ILE A 234 21.08 -4.16 -2.49
N VAL A 235 20.24 -3.16 -2.30
CA VAL A 235 20.21 -1.92 -3.11
C VAL A 235 21.50 -1.12 -2.88
N ASP A 236 21.90 -1.00 -1.61
CA ASP A 236 23.11 -0.28 -1.20
C ASP A 236 24.38 -1.04 -1.64
N ASP A 237 24.44 -2.35 -1.40
CA ASP A 237 25.57 -3.22 -1.74
C ASP A 237 25.84 -3.29 -3.26
N LEU A 238 24.80 -3.15 -4.07
CA LEU A 238 24.89 -3.15 -5.54
C LEU A 238 25.11 -1.76 -6.15
N GLY A 239 25.00 -0.69 -5.35
CA GLY A 239 25.08 0.68 -5.84
C GLY A 239 24.00 1.01 -6.89
N ILE A 240 22.81 0.43 -6.74
CA ILE A 240 21.71 0.61 -7.68
C ILE A 240 21.18 2.04 -7.59
N GLN A 241 21.00 2.67 -8.74
CA GLN A 241 20.47 4.04 -8.81
C GLN A 241 18.98 4.09 -8.47
N LEU A 242 18.63 5.10 -7.66
CA LEU A 242 17.23 5.39 -7.30
C LEU A 242 16.76 6.67 -8.02
N ASP A 243 15.46 6.79 -8.21
CA ASP A 243 14.82 8.03 -8.63
C ASP A 243 14.62 9.00 -7.45
N ASP A 244 14.12 10.20 -7.72
CA ASP A 244 13.88 11.24 -6.70
C ASP A 244 12.81 10.84 -5.66
N ARG A 245 12.06 9.77 -5.92
CA ARG A 245 11.05 9.19 -5.01
C ARG A 245 11.57 8.00 -4.22
N GLY A 246 12.81 7.56 -4.49
CA GLY A 246 13.42 6.40 -3.87
C GLY A 246 13.08 5.06 -4.52
N ASN A 247 12.43 5.06 -5.70
CA ASN A 247 12.21 3.83 -6.48
C ASN A 247 13.46 3.46 -7.25
N ILE A 248 13.62 2.18 -7.57
CA ILE A 248 14.76 1.71 -8.37
C ILE A 248 14.62 2.18 -9.81
N LYS A 249 15.66 2.88 -10.31
CA LYS A 249 15.74 3.24 -11.73
C LYS A 249 16.00 2.01 -12.59
N ALA A 250 15.21 1.85 -13.64
CA ALA A 250 15.38 0.82 -14.64
C ALA A 250 15.20 1.39 -16.05
N ASP A 251 15.80 0.70 -17.01
CA ASP A 251 15.58 0.98 -18.41
C ASP A 251 14.20 0.49 -18.88
N ARG A 252 13.91 0.65 -20.17
CA ARG A 252 12.65 0.20 -20.77
C ARG A 252 12.42 -1.32 -20.69
N ASN A 253 13.45 -2.10 -20.45
CA ASN A 253 13.41 -3.56 -20.36
C ASN A 253 13.40 -4.06 -18.90
N GLY A 254 13.44 -3.15 -17.94
CA GLY A 254 13.45 -3.45 -16.50
C GLY A 254 14.85 -3.70 -15.94
N MET A 255 15.94 -3.50 -16.71
CA MET A 255 17.30 -3.65 -16.21
C MET A 255 17.72 -2.41 -15.42
N THR A 256 18.32 -2.63 -14.25
CA THR A 256 18.81 -1.57 -13.36
C THR A 256 20.16 -1.01 -13.82
N SER A 257 20.76 -0.12 -13.04
CA SER A 257 22.15 0.35 -13.28
C SER A 257 23.22 -0.74 -13.07
N ALA A 258 22.86 -1.88 -12.50
CA ALA A 258 23.74 -3.03 -12.31
C ALA A 258 23.43 -4.12 -13.35
N ASP A 259 24.46 -4.56 -14.08
CA ASP A 259 24.32 -5.54 -15.16
C ASP A 259 23.79 -6.90 -14.68
N GLY A 260 22.79 -7.45 -15.37
CA GLY A 260 22.09 -8.68 -15.01
C GLY A 260 21.16 -8.57 -13.81
N ILE A 261 20.91 -7.35 -13.31
CA ILE A 261 19.97 -7.09 -12.23
C ILE A 261 18.76 -6.34 -12.77
N PHE A 262 17.59 -6.96 -12.65
CA PHE A 262 16.32 -6.43 -13.12
C PHE A 262 15.42 -6.05 -11.94
N VAL A 263 14.46 -5.19 -12.21
CA VAL A 263 13.44 -4.79 -11.23
C VAL A 263 12.06 -4.75 -11.89
N ALA A 264 11.03 -5.13 -11.14
CA ALA A 264 9.66 -5.13 -11.64
C ALA A 264 8.64 -4.68 -10.58
N GLY A 265 7.52 -4.17 -11.06
CA GLY A 265 6.37 -3.78 -10.26
C GLY A 265 6.62 -2.52 -9.42
N ASP A 266 5.98 -2.44 -8.25
CA ASP A 266 5.98 -1.22 -7.43
C ASP A 266 7.38 -0.80 -6.95
N MET A 267 8.36 -1.70 -6.99
CA MET A 267 9.74 -1.37 -6.64
C MET A 267 10.40 -0.43 -7.67
N ALA A 268 9.95 -0.48 -8.94
CA ALA A 268 10.39 0.40 -10.01
C ALA A 268 9.39 1.54 -10.30
N LEU A 269 8.09 1.20 -10.29
CA LEU A 269 7.02 2.12 -10.69
C LEU A 269 6.56 3.04 -9.55
N GLY A 270 6.93 2.71 -8.30
CA GLY A 270 6.25 3.21 -7.11
C GLY A 270 4.92 2.50 -6.89
N GLN A 271 4.23 2.81 -5.81
CA GLN A 271 2.95 2.21 -5.45
C GLN A 271 1.96 2.28 -6.61
N SER A 272 1.42 1.13 -7.02
CA SER A 272 0.53 1.04 -8.17
C SER A 272 -0.55 -0.05 -8.00
N LEU A 273 -1.41 -0.21 -9.01
CA LEU A 273 -2.40 -1.28 -9.04
C LEU A 273 -1.73 -2.63 -9.36
N VAL A 274 -2.26 -3.71 -8.81
CA VAL A 274 -1.80 -5.09 -9.06
C VAL A 274 -1.71 -5.39 -10.57
N VAL A 275 -2.67 -4.93 -11.37
CA VAL A 275 -2.65 -5.13 -12.83
C VAL A 275 -1.45 -4.45 -13.51
N LYS A 276 -1.00 -3.30 -12.99
CA LYS A 276 0.20 -2.61 -13.49
C LYS A 276 1.46 -3.36 -13.10
N ALA A 277 1.54 -3.84 -11.85
CA ALA A 277 2.66 -4.66 -11.40
C ALA A 277 2.79 -5.95 -12.21
N ILE A 278 1.67 -6.62 -12.52
CA ILE A 278 1.65 -7.82 -13.39
C ILE A 278 2.14 -7.46 -14.81
N ALA A 279 1.65 -6.37 -15.39
CA ALA A 279 2.04 -5.95 -16.74
C ALA A 279 3.54 -5.61 -16.81
N ASP A 280 4.06 -4.91 -15.79
CA ASP A 280 5.48 -4.57 -15.71
C ASP A 280 6.35 -5.82 -15.48
N GLY A 281 5.93 -6.74 -14.61
CA GLY A 281 6.62 -8.02 -14.41
C GLY A 281 6.71 -8.83 -15.71
N ARG A 282 5.65 -8.89 -16.52
CA ARG A 282 5.67 -9.55 -17.84
C ARG A 282 6.62 -8.85 -18.81
N LYS A 283 6.59 -7.53 -18.84
CA LYS A 283 7.51 -6.73 -19.66
C LYS A 283 8.97 -6.97 -19.26
N THR A 284 9.27 -6.95 -17.96
CA THR A 284 10.61 -7.23 -17.43
C THR A 284 11.05 -8.66 -17.73
N ALA A 285 10.16 -9.64 -17.69
CA ALA A 285 10.47 -11.01 -18.10
C ALA A 285 10.91 -11.08 -19.56
N TYR A 286 10.27 -10.35 -20.48
CA TYR A 286 10.73 -10.24 -21.86
C TYR A 286 12.11 -9.56 -21.96
N GLY A 287 12.38 -8.55 -21.15
CA GLY A 287 13.71 -7.92 -21.06
C GLY A 287 14.79 -8.89 -20.60
N ILE A 288 14.48 -9.75 -19.63
CA ILE A 288 15.39 -10.81 -19.16
C ILE A 288 15.65 -11.84 -20.27
N MET A 289 14.61 -12.26 -20.99
CA MET A 289 14.79 -13.20 -22.13
C MET A 289 15.68 -12.61 -23.22
N ASP A 290 15.46 -11.33 -23.58
CA ASP A 290 16.32 -10.65 -24.55
C ASP A 290 17.78 -10.56 -24.07
N PHE A 291 18.01 -10.31 -22.78
CA PHE A 291 19.33 -10.27 -22.17
C PHE A 291 20.04 -11.62 -22.21
N LEU A 292 19.31 -12.71 -21.97
CA LEU A 292 19.82 -14.09 -22.01
C LEU A 292 19.95 -14.66 -23.45
N GLY A 293 19.45 -13.95 -24.46
CA GLY A 293 19.40 -14.43 -25.83
C GLY A 293 18.33 -15.50 -26.08
N GLU A 294 17.33 -15.57 -25.22
CA GLU A 294 16.22 -16.54 -25.30
C GLU A 294 15.10 -16.05 -26.20
N LYS A 295 14.40 -17.01 -26.86
CA LYS A 295 13.25 -16.68 -27.70
C LYS A 295 12.02 -16.38 -26.84
N ARG A 296 11.32 -15.30 -27.14
CA ARG A 296 10.03 -14.99 -26.50
C ARG A 296 8.99 -16.06 -26.85
N PRO A 297 8.14 -16.50 -25.91
CA PRO A 297 7.04 -17.36 -26.22
C PRO A 297 6.07 -16.66 -27.19
N ILE A 298 5.48 -17.45 -28.09
CA ILE A 298 4.50 -16.99 -29.10
C ILE A 298 3.19 -16.62 -28.43
#